data_572e1caa5a252dda13b8a8a7ad4cbbd7
#
_entry.id   572e1caa5a252dda13b8a8a7ad4cbbd7
#
_cell.length_a   1.000
_cell.length_b   1.000
_cell.length_c   1.000
_cell.angle_alpha   90.00
_cell.angle_beta   90.00
_cell.angle_gamma   90.00
#
_symmetry.space_group_name_H-M   'P 1'
#
loop_
_entity.id
_entity.type
_entity.pdbx_description
1 polymer ?
#
loop_
_entity_poly.entity_id
_entity_poly.type
_entity_poly.pdbx_seq_one_letter_code
_entity_poly.pdbx_strand_id
1 'polypeptide(L)'
;MKLKYIILTIGLIVLAHLIILFVCFYQPADSKTLNVPEKLESPKTAVKNDSSATVRPVQQVNPSTGVAAVQPVSESRNRQYPPFNFQTAWKGVIPDLPASAGTRAGILVDADTGNVLWDKQASTPVQIASMTKLMTLLLACEDIQTGRNGVTLQSPVKVSSAAMKIGGSQVWLDPKETFPLEELLKAVAIKSANDAAYQVAEFLGQGDVYGFVGRMNRRAREIGMKNTHFHNPHGLPGKTSAEDNISSPADMALLAEYCLNHDKLMQWAAMPKADFRGGKTELVNHNNLLPRRKYPAPGVDGLKTGFINRSGYCVTVTCIRGGKRLIAVVTGFDSGKNRDLFTRSLLNWGYARRNDPAAANLKTAQIKPRPVSRQVRKTAARKPAAKKTAARKKRK
;
A
#
# COMPACT_ATOMS: atom_id res chain seq x y z
N MET A 1 41.12 38.74 -23.90
CA MET A 1 40.77 37.91 -25.10
C MET A 1 41.04 36.42 -24.90
N LYS A 2 42.12 35.98 -24.26
CA LYS A 2 42.49 34.53 -24.17
C LYS A 2 41.44 33.61 -23.49
N LEU A 3 40.73 34.06 -22.43
CA LEU A 3 39.79 33.24 -21.70
C LEU A 3 38.53 32.86 -22.52
N LYS A 4 38.03 33.78 -23.31
CA LYS A 4 36.85 33.49 -24.20
C LYS A 4 37.16 32.43 -25.26
N TYR A 5 38.35 32.38 -25.80
CA TYR A 5 38.78 31.37 -26.75
C TYR A 5 38.96 30.00 -26.11
N ILE A 6 39.42 29.93 -24.86
CA ILE A 6 39.54 28.68 -24.09
C ILE A 6 38.17 28.07 -23.83
N ILE A 7 37.19 28.88 -23.41
CA ILE A 7 35.80 28.42 -23.16
C ILE A 7 35.16 27.92 -24.46
N LEU A 8 35.36 28.65 -25.58
CA LEU A 8 34.82 28.24 -26.88
C LEU A 8 35.42 26.93 -27.38
N THR A 9 36.73 26.71 -27.18
CA THR A 9 37.42 25.47 -27.59
C THR A 9 36.95 24.29 -26.75
N ILE A 10 36.78 24.45 -25.44
CA ILE A 10 36.25 23.39 -24.55
C ILE A 10 34.81 23.05 -24.94
N GLY A 11 33.97 24.05 -25.25
CA GLY A 11 32.61 23.82 -25.71
C GLY A 11 32.52 23.04 -27.01
N LEU A 12 33.40 23.32 -27.99
CA LEU A 12 33.48 22.58 -29.25
C LEU A 12 33.94 21.13 -29.07
N ILE A 13 34.90 20.88 -28.16
CA ILE A 13 35.39 19.53 -27.85
C ILE A 13 34.28 18.71 -27.19
N VAL A 14 33.53 19.27 -26.23
CA VAL A 14 32.40 18.60 -25.58
C VAL A 14 31.30 18.28 -26.59
N LEU A 15 30.96 19.20 -27.49
CA LEU A 15 29.97 19.00 -28.54
C LEU A 15 30.38 17.88 -29.51
N ALA A 16 31.65 17.83 -29.91
CA ALA A 16 32.18 16.76 -30.78
C ALA A 16 32.10 15.37 -30.11
N HIS A 17 32.40 15.27 -28.80
CA HIS A 17 32.25 14.02 -28.05
C HIS A 17 30.79 13.58 -27.92
N LEU A 18 29.83 14.51 -27.73
CA LEU A 18 28.41 14.20 -27.71
C LEU A 18 27.90 13.68 -29.05
N ILE A 19 28.38 14.24 -30.17
CA ILE A 19 28.05 13.78 -31.53
C ILE A 19 28.60 12.37 -31.78
N ILE A 20 29.86 12.10 -31.37
CA ILE A 20 30.47 10.76 -31.50
C ILE A 20 29.70 9.73 -30.68
N LEU A 21 29.32 10.04 -29.44
CA LEU A 21 28.50 9.17 -28.60
C LEU A 21 27.13 8.91 -29.24
N PHE A 22 26.48 9.94 -29.82
CA PHE A 22 25.21 9.76 -30.51
C PHE A 22 25.33 8.83 -31.73
N VAL A 23 26.37 8.98 -32.57
CA VAL A 23 26.60 8.15 -33.75
C VAL A 23 26.96 6.71 -33.36
N CYS A 24 27.70 6.51 -32.25
CA CYS A 24 28.11 5.16 -31.81
C CYS A 24 26.96 4.36 -31.17
N PHE A 25 25.96 5.03 -30.62
CA PHE A 25 24.82 4.39 -29.92
C PHE A 25 23.50 4.43 -30.68
N TYR A 26 23.42 5.17 -31.79
CA TYR A 26 22.23 5.22 -32.62
C TYR A 26 22.31 4.16 -33.72
N GLN A 27 21.82 2.94 -33.46
CA GLN A 27 21.50 1.96 -34.49
C GLN A 27 20.03 2.15 -34.90
N PRO A 28 19.75 2.51 -36.18
CA PRO A 28 18.37 2.46 -36.68
C PRO A 28 17.91 1.00 -36.70
N ALA A 29 16.73 0.72 -36.18
CA ALA A 29 16.12 -0.60 -36.20
C ALA A 29 15.86 -1.02 -37.66
N ASP A 30 16.58 -2.03 -38.14
CA ASP A 30 16.34 -2.67 -39.44
C ASP A 30 14.94 -3.33 -39.41
N SER A 31 14.11 -2.87 -40.34
CA SER A 31 12.81 -3.48 -40.64
C SER A 31 13.05 -4.79 -41.41
N LYS A 32 13.21 -5.90 -40.69
CA LYS A 32 13.09 -7.24 -41.25
C LYS A 32 11.63 -7.67 -41.24
N THR A 33 11.06 -7.71 -42.42
CA THR A 33 9.78 -8.36 -42.72
C THR A 33 9.82 -9.82 -42.27
N LEU A 34 9.01 -10.15 -41.28
CA LEU A 34 8.76 -11.53 -40.87
C LEU A 34 7.81 -12.19 -41.86
N ASN A 35 8.31 -13.11 -42.67
CA ASN A 35 7.52 -14.05 -43.47
C ASN A 35 6.74 -14.97 -42.51
N VAL A 36 5.44 -15.00 -42.64
CA VAL A 36 4.54 -15.98 -42.03
C VAL A 36 4.60 -17.28 -42.79
N PRO A 37 4.91 -18.42 -42.20
CA PRO A 37 4.71 -19.70 -42.87
C PRO A 37 3.28 -20.16 -42.73
N GLU A 38 2.77 -20.64 -43.84
CA GLU A 38 1.46 -21.18 -44.10
C GLU A 38 1.23 -22.52 -43.36
N LYS A 39 0.02 -22.66 -42.84
CA LYS A 39 -0.75 -23.87 -42.58
C LYS A 39 -0.05 -25.23 -42.43
N LEU A 40 -0.04 -25.78 -41.23
CA LEU A 40 0.16 -27.19 -40.95
C LEU A 40 -1.17 -27.86 -40.55
N GLU A 41 -1.51 -28.85 -41.35
CA GLU A 41 -2.72 -29.69 -41.22
C GLU A 41 -2.65 -30.58 -39.95
N SER A 42 -3.85 -30.82 -39.37
CA SER A 42 -4.09 -31.73 -38.24
C SER A 42 -4.04 -33.21 -38.70
N PRO A 43 -3.36 -34.12 -37.99
CA PRO A 43 -3.56 -35.55 -38.23
C PRO A 43 -4.78 -36.04 -37.48
N LYS A 44 -5.72 -36.64 -38.26
CA LYS A 44 -6.80 -37.49 -37.76
C LYS A 44 -6.22 -38.80 -37.30
N THR A 45 -6.35 -39.17 -36.04
CA THR A 45 -6.16 -40.55 -35.58
C THR A 45 -7.44 -41.09 -34.96
N ALA A 46 -7.89 -42.19 -35.54
CA ALA A 46 -9.06 -42.93 -35.19
C ALA A 46 -8.88 -43.67 -33.86
N VAL A 47 -9.88 -43.55 -33.00
CA VAL A 47 -10.03 -44.33 -31.76
C VAL A 47 -10.72 -45.65 -32.10
N LYS A 48 -10.05 -46.79 -31.89
CA LYS A 48 -10.68 -48.09 -31.80
C LYS A 48 -11.16 -48.33 -30.38
N ASN A 49 -12.45 -48.60 -30.25
CA ASN A 49 -13.07 -49.16 -29.04
C ASN A 49 -12.65 -50.62 -28.93
N ASP A 50 -12.20 -51.01 -27.73
CA ASP A 50 -12.29 -52.41 -27.30
C ASP A 50 -12.79 -52.46 -25.87
N SER A 51 -13.83 -53.25 -25.71
CA SER A 51 -14.68 -53.46 -24.56
C SER A 51 -14.14 -54.62 -23.71
N SER A 52 -14.51 -54.58 -22.43
CA SER A 52 -14.57 -55.65 -21.43
C SER A 52 -13.44 -55.76 -20.41
N ALA A 53 -13.70 -55.27 -19.22
CA ALA A 53 -13.16 -55.84 -17.99
C ALA A 53 -14.16 -55.61 -16.81
N THR A 54 -14.52 -56.69 -16.23
CA THR A 54 -15.52 -56.95 -15.18
C THR A 54 -15.20 -56.23 -13.87
N VAL A 55 -16.15 -55.49 -13.31
CA VAL A 55 -16.08 -54.87 -12.00
C VAL A 55 -16.49 -55.86 -10.93
N ARG A 56 -15.62 -56.08 -9.92
CA ARG A 56 -15.98 -56.73 -8.65
C ARG A 56 -16.28 -55.65 -7.61
N PRO A 57 -17.27 -55.84 -6.71
CA PRO A 57 -17.66 -54.84 -5.73
C PRO A 57 -16.68 -54.85 -4.54
N VAL A 58 -16.22 -53.65 -4.16
CA VAL A 58 -15.42 -53.41 -2.93
C VAL A 58 -16.39 -53.02 -1.82
N GLN A 59 -16.22 -53.69 -0.67
CA GLN A 59 -16.97 -53.53 0.56
C GLN A 59 -16.85 -52.12 1.15
N GLN A 60 -17.99 -51.61 1.65
CA GLN A 60 -18.06 -50.41 2.48
C GLN A 60 -17.31 -50.58 3.78
N VAL A 61 -16.33 -49.69 4.05
CA VAL A 61 -15.74 -49.50 5.38
C VAL A 61 -16.24 -48.14 5.86
N ASN A 62 -17.00 -48.14 6.96
CA ASN A 62 -17.35 -46.92 7.70
C ASN A 62 -16.12 -46.42 8.48
N PRO A 63 -15.76 -45.15 8.40
CA PRO A 63 -14.98 -44.48 9.39
C PRO A 63 -15.81 -43.42 10.12
N SER A 64 -16.20 -43.74 11.35
CA SER A 64 -16.54 -42.75 12.35
C SER A 64 -15.24 -42.21 12.94
N THR A 65 -14.78 -41.04 12.58
CA THR A 65 -13.97 -40.13 13.41
C THR A 65 -14.10 -38.73 12.81
N GLY A 66 -14.52 -37.77 13.64
CA GLY A 66 -14.90 -36.43 13.28
C GLY A 66 -13.73 -35.64 12.65
N VAL A 67 -13.87 -35.35 11.37
CA VAL A 67 -13.15 -34.27 10.71
C VAL A 67 -14.05 -33.05 10.84
N ALA A 68 -13.59 -32.06 11.60
CA ALA A 68 -14.24 -30.75 11.67
C ALA A 68 -14.48 -30.24 10.23
N ALA A 69 -15.74 -29.99 9.91
CA ALA A 69 -16.14 -29.44 8.63
C ALA A 69 -15.40 -28.12 8.42
N VAL A 70 -14.52 -28.09 7.42
CA VAL A 70 -13.96 -26.85 6.88
C VAL A 70 -15.17 -26.07 6.35
N GLN A 71 -15.53 -24.99 7.04
CA GLN A 71 -16.58 -24.10 6.58
C GLN A 71 -16.23 -23.60 5.17
N PRO A 72 -17.18 -23.55 4.23
CA PRO A 72 -16.91 -23.03 2.91
C PRO A 72 -16.43 -21.59 3.02
N VAL A 73 -15.34 -21.30 2.29
CA VAL A 73 -14.80 -19.95 2.12
C VAL A 73 -15.98 -19.04 1.72
N SER A 74 -16.29 -18.06 2.56
CA SER A 74 -17.41 -17.15 2.37
C SER A 74 -17.36 -16.57 0.96
N GLU A 75 -18.50 -16.61 0.28
CA GLU A 75 -18.72 -15.92 -1.01
C GLU A 75 -18.13 -14.52 -0.93
N SER A 76 -17.25 -14.20 -1.88
CA SER A 76 -16.65 -12.87 -1.98
C SER A 76 -17.78 -11.86 -2.05
N ARG A 77 -17.93 -11.06 -0.99
CA ARG A 77 -18.95 -10.03 -0.89
C ARG A 77 -18.65 -8.99 -1.96
N ASN A 78 -19.28 -9.08 -3.10
CA ASN A 78 -19.25 -8.05 -4.14
C ASN A 78 -20.09 -6.86 -3.62
N ARG A 79 -19.58 -6.19 -2.57
CA ARG A 79 -20.24 -5.06 -1.94
C ARG A 79 -20.13 -3.88 -2.90
N GLN A 80 -21.23 -3.45 -3.47
CA GLN A 80 -21.29 -2.17 -4.17
C GLN A 80 -21.36 -1.06 -3.12
N TYR A 81 -20.42 -0.12 -3.20
CA TYR A 81 -20.40 1.08 -2.37
C TYR A 81 -21.19 2.20 -3.07
N PRO A 82 -21.92 3.02 -2.32
CA PRO A 82 -22.62 4.16 -2.90
C PRO A 82 -21.59 5.20 -3.41
N PRO A 83 -21.91 5.95 -4.47
CA PRO A 83 -21.03 6.99 -4.98
C PRO A 83 -20.81 8.08 -3.93
N PHE A 84 -19.62 8.70 -3.95
CA PHE A 84 -19.26 9.75 -2.98
C PHE A 84 -20.11 10.99 -3.15
N ASN A 85 -20.82 11.37 -2.06
CA ASN A 85 -21.59 12.59 -1.96
C ASN A 85 -20.79 13.67 -1.24
N PHE A 86 -20.26 14.64 -2.00
CA PHE A 86 -19.45 15.75 -1.49
C PHE A 86 -20.26 16.91 -0.92
N GLN A 87 -21.59 16.92 -1.07
CA GLN A 87 -22.45 18.00 -0.55
C GLN A 87 -22.49 18.05 0.97
N THR A 88 -22.29 16.90 1.63
CA THR A 88 -22.26 16.76 3.09
C THR A 88 -20.91 17.10 3.70
N ALA A 89 -19.87 17.35 2.88
CA ALA A 89 -18.50 17.48 3.36
C ALA A 89 -18.25 18.82 4.08
N TRP A 90 -17.59 18.73 5.24
CA TRP A 90 -16.89 19.88 5.80
C TRP A 90 -15.69 20.21 4.90
N LYS A 91 -15.57 21.45 4.43
CA LYS A 91 -14.53 21.87 3.51
C LYS A 91 -13.34 22.50 4.24
N GLY A 92 -12.12 22.07 3.89
CA GLY A 92 -10.88 22.69 4.36
C GLY A 92 -10.51 22.35 5.82
N VAL A 93 -10.08 23.36 6.57
CA VAL A 93 -9.64 23.17 7.97
C VAL A 93 -10.83 22.96 8.89
N ILE A 94 -10.74 21.93 9.75
CA ILE A 94 -11.75 21.67 10.79
C ILE A 94 -11.33 22.47 12.02
N PRO A 95 -12.17 23.39 12.56
CA PRO A 95 -11.81 24.26 13.69
C PRO A 95 -11.36 23.49 14.94
N ASP A 96 -12.03 22.39 15.26
CA ASP A 96 -11.72 21.55 16.42
C ASP A 96 -10.50 20.62 16.17
N LEU A 97 -10.01 20.58 14.95
CA LEU A 97 -8.84 19.80 14.52
C LEU A 97 -7.85 20.69 13.77
N PRO A 98 -7.18 21.64 14.42
CA PRO A 98 -6.28 22.61 13.75
C PRO A 98 -5.14 21.93 12.98
N ALA A 99 -4.72 20.73 13.37
CA ALA A 99 -3.76 19.92 12.62
C ALA A 99 -4.23 19.56 11.21
N SER A 100 -5.53 19.73 10.89
CA SER A 100 -6.03 19.59 9.51
C SER A 100 -5.41 20.61 8.55
N ALA A 101 -4.93 21.76 9.06
CA ALA A 101 -4.18 22.74 8.28
C ALA A 101 -2.89 22.17 7.69
N GLY A 102 -2.20 21.28 8.43
CA GLY A 102 -0.96 20.62 8.00
C GLY A 102 -1.14 19.52 6.95
N THR A 103 -2.36 19.08 6.69
CA THR A 103 -2.66 18.10 5.63
C THR A 103 -2.60 18.80 4.27
N ARG A 104 -1.85 18.24 3.30
CA ARG A 104 -1.83 18.78 1.93
C ARG A 104 -3.17 18.57 1.25
N ALA A 105 -3.64 17.32 1.23
CA ALA A 105 -4.95 16.94 0.72
C ALA A 105 -5.48 15.75 1.54
N GLY A 106 -6.81 15.61 1.67
CA GLY A 106 -7.40 14.52 2.43
C GLY A 106 -8.91 14.42 2.25
N ILE A 107 -9.44 13.26 2.65
CA ILE A 107 -10.86 12.94 2.63
C ILE A 107 -11.22 12.06 3.82
N LEU A 108 -12.44 12.21 4.33
CA LEU A 108 -13.09 11.26 5.24
C LEU A 108 -14.45 10.90 4.67
N VAL A 109 -14.68 9.60 4.46
CA VAL A 109 -15.90 9.06 3.86
C VAL A 109 -16.58 8.12 4.82
N ASP A 110 -17.89 8.21 4.92
CA ASP A 110 -18.77 7.19 5.46
C ASP A 110 -19.02 6.14 4.37
N ALA A 111 -18.33 5.00 4.47
CA ALA A 111 -18.39 3.95 3.46
C ALA A 111 -19.76 3.26 3.35
N ASP A 112 -20.62 3.37 4.37
CA ASP A 112 -21.95 2.75 4.34
C ASP A 112 -22.96 3.61 3.55
N THR A 113 -22.75 4.93 3.52
CA THR A 113 -23.68 5.89 2.88
C THR A 113 -23.09 6.61 1.67
N GLY A 114 -21.76 6.55 1.47
CA GLY A 114 -21.05 7.35 0.47
C GLY A 114 -20.89 8.82 0.84
N ASN A 115 -21.41 9.27 1.99
CA ASN A 115 -21.31 10.66 2.41
C ASN A 115 -19.85 11.02 2.73
N VAL A 116 -19.34 12.07 2.07
CA VAL A 116 -18.06 12.66 2.41
C VAL A 116 -18.27 13.56 3.63
N LEU A 117 -17.64 13.18 4.75
CA LEU A 117 -17.73 13.93 6.00
C LEU A 117 -16.75 15.10 6.03
N TRP A 118 -15.59 14.95 5.39
CA TRP A 118 -14.55 15.97 5.29
C TRP A 118 -13.84 15.90 3.94
N ASP A 119 -13.58 17.07 3.35
CA ASP A 119 -12.87 17.26 2.10
C ASP A 119 -11.88 18.43 2.23
N LYS A 120 -10.61 18.12 2.04
CA LYS A 120 -9.57 19.13 1.83
C LYS A 120 -8.82 18.80 0.55
N GLN A 121 -9.20 19.44 -0.56
CA GLN A 121 -8.59 19.21 -1.86
C GLN A 121 -8.61 17.71 -2.25
N ALA A 122 -9.69 17.01 -1.92
CA ALA A 122 -9.78 15.55 -2.05
C ALA A 122 -9.61 15.05 -3.49
N SER A 123 -9.87 15.87 -4.51
CA SER A 123 -9.69 15.52 -5.93
C SER A 123 -8.34 15.97 -6.50
N THR A 124 -7.47 16.62 -5.71
CA THR A 124 -6.17 17.10 -6.18
C THR A 124 -5.17 15.94 -6.25
N PRO A 125 -4.51 15.72 -7.42
CA PRO A 125 -3.46 14.72 -7.53
C PRO A 125 -2.26 15.05 -6.65
N VAL A 126 -1.79 14.07 -5.90
CA VAL A 126 -0.61 14.15 -5.03
C VAL A 126 0.22 12.87 -5.15
N GLN A 127 1.49 12.93 -4.82
CA GLN A 127 2.33 11.73 -4.72
C GLN A 127 1.84 10.86 -3.57
N ILE A 128 1.64 9.57 -3.83
CA ILE A 128 1.04 8.64 -2.89
C ILE A 128 2.03 7.65 -2.26
N ALA A 129 3.27 7.64 -2.72
CA ALA A 129 4.31 6.75 -2.20
C ALA A 129 3.81 5.28 -2.09
N SER A 130 4.15 4.59 -1.01
CA SER A 130 3.77 3.18 -0.80
C SER A 130 2.27 2.90 -0.64
N MET A 131 1.39 3.91 -0.66
CA MET A 131 -0.05 3.64 -0.80
C MET A 131 -0.39 3.00 -2.16
N THR A 132 0.47 3.18 -3.17
CA THR A 132 0.49 2.45 -4.45
C THR A 132 0.27 0.95 -4.30
N LYS A 133 0.87 0.34 -3.27
CA LYS A 133 0.83 -1.11 -3.04
C LYS A 133 -0.58 -1.66 -2.80
N LEU A 134 -1.56 -0.78 -2.50
CA LEU A 134 -2.97 -1.19 -2.44
C LEU A 134 -3.45 -1.68 -3.81
N MET A 135 -3.09 -1.02 -4.91
CA MET A 135 -3.44 -1.48 -6.26
C MET A 135 -2.70 -2.77 -6.62
N THR A 136 -1.44 -2.92 -6.21
CA THR A 136 -0.68 -4.17 -6.41
C THR A 136 -1.32 -5.34 -5.67
N LEU A 137 -1.74 -5.13 -4.42
CA LEU A 137 -2.44 -6.13 -3.61
C LEU A 137 -3.83 -6.44 -4.15
N LEU A 138 -4.59 -5.42 -4.60
CA LEU A 138 -5.91 -5.60 -5.21
C LEU A 138 -5.82 -6.50 -6.45
N LEU A 139 -4.94 -6.19 -7.39
CA LEU A 139 -4.74 -7.00 -8.59
C LEU A 139 -4.32 -8.44 -8.27
N ALA A 140 -3.46 -8.63 -7.27
CA ALA A 140 -3.07 -9.96 -6.83
C ALA A 140 -4.26 -10.76 -6.27
N CYS A 141 -5.10 -10.12 -5.44
CA CYS A 141 -6.30 -10.75 -4.90
C CYS A 141 -7.33 -11.06 -6.01
N GLU A 142 -7.50 -10.17 -6.97
CA GLU A 142 -8.38 -10.38 -8.13
C GLU A 142 -7.88 -11.52 -9.03
N ASP A 143 -6.56 -11.61 -9.29
CA ASP A 143 -5.95 -12.69 -10.07
C ASP A 143 -6.12 -14.04 -9.38
N ILE A 144 -5.95 -14.11 -8.05
CA ILE A 144 -6.18 -15.32 -7.26
C ILE A 144 -7.65 -15.71 -7.27
N GLN A 145 -8.56 -14.75 -7.08
CA GLN A 145 -10.01 -14.99 -7.04
C GLN A 145 -10.54 -15.52 -8.38
N THR A 146 -10.02 -14.99 -9.49
CA THR A 146 -10.43 -15.40 -10.85
C THR A 146 -9.66 -16.60 -11.38
N GLY A 147 -8.64 -17.08 -10.66
CA GLY A 147 -7.77 -18.15 -11.11
C GLY A 147 -6.93 -17.77 -12.35
N ARG A 148 -6.70 -16.48 -12.57
CA ARG A 148 -5.93 -16.01 -13.72
C ARG A 148 -4.57 -16.68 -13.78
N ASN A 149 -4.24 -17.29 -14.94
CA ASN A 149 -3.00 -18.06 -15.16
C ASN A 149 -2.75 -19.18 -14.12
N GLY A 150 -3.80 -19.73 -13.50
CA GLY A 150 -3.67 -20.74 -12.44
C GLY A 150 -3.06 -20.23 -11.14
N VAL A 151 -3.03 -18.91 -10.92
CA VAL A 151 -2.40 -18.31 -9.73
C VAL A 151 -3.23 -18.60 -8.48
N THR A 152 -2.54 -19.03 -7.44
CA THR A 152 -3.09 -19.28 -6.10
C THR A 152 -2.21 -18.63 -5.02
N LEU A 153 -2.66 -18.58 -3.79
CA LEU A 153 -1.85 -18.13 -2.65
C LEU A 153 -0.59 -18.97 -2.44
N GLN A 154 -0.63 -20.26 -2.85
CA GLN A 154 0.46 -21.21 -2.70
C GLN A 154 1.38 -21.27 -3.92
N SER A 155 1.09 -20.52 -4.98
CA SER A 155 1.94 -20.49 -6.17
C SER A 155 3.39 -20.19 -5.81
N PRO A 156 4.37 -21.04 -6.21
CA PRO A 156 5.77 -20.81 -5.90
C PRO A 156 6.33 -19.65 -6.75
N VAL A 157 6.87 -18.64 -6.08
CA VAL A 157 7.46 -17.47 -6.71
C VAL A 157 8.96 -17.48 -6.48
N LYS A 158 9.72 -17.73 -7.55
CA LYS A 158 11.18 -17.66 -7.55
C LYS A 158 11.60 -16.19 -7.56
N VAL A 159 12.48 -15.81 -6.64
CA VAL A 159 13.01 -14.45 -6.54
C VAL A 159 13.89 -14.13 -7.74
N SER A 160 13.69 -12.96 -8.35
CA SER A 160 14.51 -12.45 -9.44
C SER A 160 15.64 -11.55 -8.95
N SER A 161 16.72 -11.48 -9.73
CA SER A 161 17.81 -10.52 -9.49
C SER A 161 17.35 -9.06 -9.62
N ALA A 162 16.27 -8.80 -10.34
CA ALA A 162 15.68 -7.47 -10.47
C ALA A 162 14.96 -7.06 -9.17
N ALA A 163 14.14 -7.94 -8.60
CA ALA A 163 13.47 -7.70 -7.34
C ALA A 163 14.46 -7.46 -6.18
N MET A 164 15.53 -8.25 -6.10
CA MET A 164 16.59 -8.09 -5.08
C MET A 164 17.20 -6.67 -5.07
N LYS A 165 17.29 -6.01 -6.24
CA LYS A 165 17.90 -4.69 -6.39
C LYS A 165 16.96 -3.53 -6.01
N ILE A 166 15.69 -3.79 -5.74
CA ILE A 166 14.71 -2.76 -5.39
C ILE A 166 14.96 -2.29 -3.97
N GLY A 167 15.29 -1.02 -3.81
CA GLY A 167 15.67 -0.42 -2.53
C GLY A 167 14.51 0.05 -1.65
N GLY A 168 14.85 0.83 -0.62
CA GLY A 168 13.91 1.40 0.34
C GLY A 168 13.44 0.40 1.39
N SER A 169 12.13 0.33 1.69
CA SER A 169 11.61 -0.71 2.60
C SER A 169 11.68 -2.08 1.92
N GLN A 170 12.36 -3.04 2.54
CA GLN A 170 12.66 -4.35 1.97
C GLN A 170 12.48 -5.46 2.99
N VAL A 171 12.34 -6.69 2.49
CA VAL A 171 12.52 -7.95 3.24
C VAL A 171 13.80 -8.67 2.79
N TRP A 172 14.62 -8.00 1.97
CA TRP A 172 15.93 -8.49 1.52
C TRP A 172 15.81 -9.84 0.79
N LEU A 173 15.00 -9.85 -0.28
CA LEU A 173 14.82 -11.05 -1.11
C LEU A 173 16.14 -11.49 -1.76
N ASP A 174 16.43 -12.81 -1.70
CA ASP A 174 17.60 -13.42 -2.35
C ASP A 174 17.15 -14.27 -3.56
N PRO A 175 17.79 -14.16 -4.74
CA PRO A 175 17.50 -14.98 -5.91
C PRO A 175 17.60 -16.49 -5.68
N LYS A 176 18.25 -16.94 -4.59
CA LYS A 176 18.28 -18.34 -4.19
C LYS A 176 16.97 -18.82 -3.58
N GLU A 177 16.11 -17.90 -3.10
CA GLU A 177 14.86 -18.20 -2.43
C GLU A 177 13.69 -18.38 -3.38
N THR A 178 12.70 -19.13 -2.92
CA THR A 178 11.37 -19.27 -3.53
C THR A 178 10.35 -19.18 -2.41
N PHE A 179 9.31 -18.39 -2.60
CA PHE A 179 8.27 -18.15 -1.60
C PHE A 179 6.89 -18.54 -2.14
N PRO A 180 5.97 -19.02 -1.28
CA PRO A 180 4.55 -18.95 -1.61
C PRO A 180 4.15 -17.50 -1.89
N LEU A 181 3.28 -17.26 -2.88
CA LEU A 181 2.81 -15.92 -3.21
C LEU A 181 2.23 -15.18 -1.99
N GLU A 182 1.49 -15.89 -1.12
CA GLU A 182 0.91 -15.31 0.10
C GLU A 182 1.97 -14.68 1.01
N GLU A 183 3.14 -15.28 1.12
CA GLU A 183 4.21 -14.76 1.99
C GLU A 183 4.76 -13.42 1.47
N LEU A 184 4.90 -13.29 0.15
CA LEU A 184 5.27 -12.02 -0.48
C LEU A 184 4.17 -10.98 -0.34
N LEU A 185 2.89 -11.35 -0.49
CA LEU A 185 1.75 -10.44 -0.30
C LEU A 185 1.67 -9.93 1.14
N LYS A 186 1.94 -10.77 2.15
CA LYS A 186 2.08 -10.35 3.56
C LYS A 186 3.23 -9.34 3.72
N ALA A 187 4.38 -9.58 3.09
CA ALA A 187 5.50 -8.65 3.13
C ALA A 187 5.15 -7.28 2.51
N VAL A 188 4.37 -7.26 1.41
CA VAL A 188 3.87 -6.04 0.78
C VAL A 188 2.89 -5.28 1.68
N ALA A 189 1.92 -5.98 2.27
CA ALA A 189 0.87 -5.38 3.09
C ALA A 189 1.41 -4.85 4.44
N ILE A 190 2.20 -5.65 5.14
CA ILE A 190 2.63 -5.42 6.53
C ILE A 190 3.91 -4.58 6.58
N LYS A 191 5.00 -5.08 6.00
CA LYS A 191 6.31 -4.42 6.00
C LYS A 191 6.42 -3.32 4.96
N SER A 192 5.47 -3.26 4.00
CA SER A 192 5.56 -2.35 2.86
C SER A 192 6.79 -2.62 1.97
N ALA A 193 7.20 -3.88 1.87
CA ALA A 193 8.40 -4.29 1.14
C ALA A 193 8.30 -3.94 -0.35
N ASN A 194 9.27 -3.20 -0.87
CA ASN A 194 9.32 -2.78 -2.26
C ASN A 194 9.82 -3.90 -3.17
N ASP A 195 10.82 -4.64 -2.72
CA ASP A 195 11.36 -5.84 -3.38
C ASP A 195 10.26 -6.90 -3.55
N ALA A 196 9.46 -7.16 -2.51
CA ALA A 196 8.33 -8.07 -2.60
C ALA A 196 7.23 -7.53 -3.54
N ALA A 197 6.93 -6.21 -3.53
CA ALA A 197 5.95 -5.63 -4.43
C ALA A 197 6.37 -5.71 -5.90
N TYR A 198 7.66 -5.51 -6.19
CA TYR A 198 8.22 -5.71 -7.52
C TYR A 198 8.12 -7.17 -7.94
N GLN A 199 8.54 -8.10 -7.06
CA GLN A 199 8.49 -9.54 -7.34
C GLN A 199 7.06 -10.04 -7.60
N VAL A 200 6.07 -9.55 -6.83
CA VAL A 200 4.65 -9.86 -7.08
C VAL A 200 4.21 -9.35 -8.45
N ALA A 201 4.60 -8.11 -8.81
CA ALA A 201 4.25 -7.53 -10.11
C ALA A 201 4.92 -8.29 -11.27
N GLU A 202 6.17 -8.67 -11.12
CA GLU A 202 6.89 -9.47 -12.10
C GLU A 202 6.27 -10.86 -12.29
N PHE A 203 5.94 -11.53 -11.19
CA PHE A 203 5.29 -12.85 -11.21
C PHE A 203 3.90 -12.80 -11.89
N LEU A 204 3.03 -11.88 -11.47
CA LEU A 204 1.68 -11.73 -12.01
C LEU A 204 1.67 -11.13 -13.43
N GLY A 205 2.72 -10.44 -13.81
CA GLY A 205 2.98 -9.95 -15.16
C GLY A 205 3.70 -10.96 -16.06
N GLN A 206 3.97 -12.19 -15.58
CA GLN A 206 4.70 -13.22 -16.32
C GLN A 206 6.07 -12.71 -16.83
N GLY A 207 6.81 -11.98 -15.98
CA GLY A 207 8.09 -11.34 -16.30
C GLY A 207 7.97 -9.90 -16.80
N ASP A 208 6.78 -9.45 -17.21
CA ASP A 208 6.54 -8.10 -17.70
C ASP A 208 5.97 -7.19 -16.60
N VAL A 209 6.86 -6.50 -15.86
CA VAL A 209 6.48 -5.53 -14.83
C VAL A 209 5.80 -4.30 -15.45
N TYR A 210 6.18 -3.87 -16.65
CA TYR A 210 5.55 -2.76 -17.33
C TYR A 210 4.12 -3.08 -17.74
N GLY A 211 3.88 -4.28 -18.24
CA GLY A 211 2.53 -4.79 -18.53
C GLY A 211 1.67 -4.88 -17.26
N PHE A 212 2.26 -5.26 -16.12
CA PHE A 212 1.56 -5.23 -14.82
C PHE A 212 1.18 -3.80 -14.42
N VAL A 213 2.09 -2.83 -14.54
CA VAL A 213 1.79 -1.40 -14.31
C VAL A 213 0.72 -0.88 -15.27
N GLY A 214 0.75 -1.34 -16.52
CA GLY A 214 -0.33 -1.09 -17.49
C GLY A 214 -1.69 -1.61 -17.00
N ARG A 215 -1.72 -2.78 -16.35
CA ARG A 215 -2.93 -3.34 -15.70
C ARG A 215 -3.36 -2.48 -14.50
N MET A 216 -2.43 -2.01 -13.65
CA MET A 216 -2.75 -1.09 -12.54
C MET A 216 -3.46 0.16 -13.04
N ASN A 217 -2.94 0.80 -14.10
CA ASN A 217 -3.54 1.98 -14.70
C ASN A 217 -4.89 1.70 -15.37
N ARG A 218 -5.06 0.56 -16.03
CA ARG A 218 -6.35 0.13 -16.58
C ARG A 218 -7.36 -0.08 -15.45
N ARG A 219 -6.99 -0.81 -14.40
CA ARG A 219 -7.87 -1.06 -13.26
C ARG A 219 -8.28 0.23 -12.55
N ALA A 220 -7.34 1.18 -12.39
CA ALA A 220 -7.65 2.50 -11.85
C ALA A 220 -8.76 3.20 -12.65
N ARG A 221 -8.69 3.20 -13.98
CA ARG A 221 -9.74 3.77 -14.83
C ARG A 221 -11.08 3.04 -14.69
N GLU A 222 -11.07 1.70 -14.65
CA GLU A 222 -12.27 0.87 -14.50
C GLU A 222 -13.01 1.16 -13.20
N ILE A 223 -12.30 1.39 -12.09
CA ILE A 223 -12.91 1.71 -10.79
C ILE A 223 -13.15 3.21 -10.59
N GLY A 224 -12.89 4.04 -11.61
CA GLY A 224 -13.22 5.46 -11.59
C GLY A 224 -12.18 6.37 -10.95
N MET A 225 -10.94 5.94 -10.78
CA MET A 225 -9.82 6.73 -10.24
C MET A 225 -9.28 7.71 -11.31
N LYS A 226 -9.95 8.85 -11.50
CA LYS A 226 -9.71 9.81 -12.60
C LYS A 226 -8.41 10.60 -12.46
N ASN A 227 -7.90 10.72 -11.24
CA ASN A 227 -6.72 11.53 -10.90
C ASN A 227 -5.51 10.64 -10.53
N THR A 228 -5.46 9.41 -11.06
CA THR A 228 -4.47 8.41 -10.69
C THR A 228 -3.64 7.96 -11.88
N HIS A 229 -2.31 7.89 -11.66
CA HIS A 229 -1.37 7.29 -12.59
C HIS A 229 -0.26 6.57 -11.85
N PHE A 230 -0.01 5.31 -12.23
CA PHE A 230 1.05 4.46 -11.68
C PHE A 230 2.20 4.33 -12.68
N HIS A 231 3.43 4.46 -12.20
CA HIS A 231 4.68 4.23 -12.95
C HIS A 231 5.42 2.97 -12.48
N ASN A 232 5.10 2.52 -11.26
CA ASN A 232 5.73 1.33 -10.67
C ASN A 232 4.81 0.67 -9.62
N PRO A 233 5.04 -0.62 -9.26
CA PRO A 233 4.14 -1.35 -8.35
C PRO A 233 4.37 -1.07 -6.86
N HIS A 234 5.39 -0.29 -6.47
CA HIS A 234 5.84 -0.15 -5.09
C HIS A 234 5.75 1.27 -4.53
N GLY A 235 5.71 2.30 -5.38
CA GLY A 235 5.61 3.70 -4.96
C GLY A 235 6.93 4.35 -4.55
N LEU A 236 8.08 3.80 -4.97
CA LEU A 236 9.34 4.53 -4.91
C LEU A 236 9.29 5.73 -5.87
N PRO A 237 10.00 6.82 -5.55
CA PRO A 237 10.05 7.98 -6.41
C PRO A 237 10.80 7.68 -7.71
N GLY A 238 10.35 8.29 -8.81
CA GLY A 238 11.11 8.34 -10.05
C GLY A 238 12.26 9.34 -9.98
N LYS A 239 13.03 9.44 -11.07
CA LYS A 239 14.11 10.44 -11.19
C LYS A 239 13.55 11.86 -11.08
N THR A 240 12.41 12.09 -11.69
CA THR A 240 11.67 13.36 -11.63
C THR A 240 10.31 13.16 -10.94
N SER A 241 9.65 14.26 -10.56
CA SER A 241 8.29 14.21 -9.99
C SER A 241 7.23 13.71 -11.00
N ALA A 242 7.49 13.83 -12.30
CA ALA A 242 6.61 13.33 -13.36
C ALA A 242 6.57 11.79 -13.42
N GLU A 243 7.59 11.13 -12.89
CA GLU A 243 7.69 9.66 -12.83
C GLU A 243 7.20 9.10 -11.49
N ASP A 244 6.71 9.94 -10.59
CA ASP A 244 6.14 9.49 -9.33
C ASP A 244 4.72 8.92 -9.55
N ASN A 245 4.37 7.91 -8.76
CA ASN A 245 2.98 7.49 -8.68
C ASN A 245 2.14 8.59 -8.03
N ILE A 246 1.10 9.02 -8.72
CA ILE A 246 0.16 10.04 -8.27
C ILE A 246 -1.25 9.47 -8.13
N SER A 247 -2.01 10.01 -7.20
CA SER A 247 -3.44 9.77 -7.05
C SER A 247 -4.06 10.91 -6.24
N SER A 248 -5.38 10.99 -6.19
CA SER A 248 -6.07 11.90 -5.28
C SER A 248 -6.56 11.18 -4.02
N PRO A 249 -6.79 11.89 -2.89
CA PRO A 249 -7.43 11.28 -1.72
C PRO A 249 -8.77 10.60 -2.03
N ALA A 250 -9.57 11.18 -2.93
CA ALA A 250 -10.85 10.59 -3.35
C ALA A 250 -10.64 9.27 -4.11
N ASP A 251 -9.69 9.23 -5.04
CA ASP A 251 -9.36 8.01 -5.78
C ASP A 251 -8.80 6.92 -4.85
N MET A 252 -7.96 7.32 -3.88
CA MET A 252 -7.44 6.38 -2.89
C MET A 252 -8.52 5.85 -1.94
N ALA A 253 -9.57 6.63 -1.67
CA ALA A 253 -10.73 6.17 -0.91
C ALA A 253 -11.57 5.17 -1.74
N LEU A 254 -11.76 5.41 -3.04
CA LEU A 254 -12.37 4.42 -3.96
C LEU A 254 -11.56 3.12 -3.98
N LEU A 255 -10.23 3.20 -4.13
CA LEU A 255 -9.38 2.02 -4.10
C LEU A 255 -9.51 1.25 -2.77
N ALA A 256 -9.66 1.97 -1.65
CA ALA A 256 -9.88 1.35 -0.34
C ALA A 256 -11.20 0.56 -0.30
N GLU A 257 -12.29 1.06 -0.88
CA GLU A 257 -13.57 0.35 -0.97
C GLU A 257 -13.43 -0.98 -1.74
N TYR A 258 -12.71 -0.98 -2.86
CA TYR A 258 -12.43 -2.22 -3.59
C TYR A 258 -11.58 -3.20 -2.79
N CYS A 259 -10.58 -2.70 -2.04
CA CYS A 259 -9.78 -3.55 -1.15
C CYS A 259 -10.61 -4.20 -0.04
N LEU A 260 -11.68 -3.54 0.46
CA LEU A 260 -12.58 -4.09 1.49
C LEU A 260 -13.34 -5.35 1.03
N ASN A 261 -13.44 -5.60 -0.27
CA ASN A 261 -14.08 -6.79 -0.81
C ASN A 261 -13.18 -8.04 -0.78
N HIS A 262 -11.92 -7.91 -0.36
CA HIS A 262 -10.94 -8.99 -0.33
C HIS A 262 -10.51 -9.30 1.10
N ASP A 263 -11.13 -10.32 1.73
CA ASP A 263 -10.91 -10.70 3.13
C ASP A 263 -9.43 -10.95 3.45
N LYS A 264 -8.68 -11.59 2.55
CA LYS A 264 -7.25 -11.85 2.74
C LYS A 264 -6.42 -10.56 2.77
N LEU A 265 -6.71 -9.61 1.88
CA LEU A 265 -6.03 -8.30 1.88
C LEU A 265 -6.29 -7.58 3.20
N MET A 266 -7.56 -7.54 3.65
CA MET A 266 -7.94 -6.92 4.91
C MET A 266 -7.29 -7.62 6.10
N GLN A 267 -7.27 -8.95 6.11
CA GLN A 267 -6.57 -9.72 7.14
C GLN A 267 -5.10 -9.32 7.26
N TRP A 268 -4.36 -9.28 6.13
CA TRP A 268 -2.96 -8.88 6.14
C TRP A 268 -2.76 -7.42 6.55
N ALA A 269 -3.58 -6.51 6.05
CA ALA A 269 -3.49 -5.08 6.37
C ALA A 269 -3.75 -4.78 7.86
N ALA A 270 -4.58 -5.60 8.53
CA ALA A 270 -4.91 -5.49 9.94
C ALA A 270 -3.83 -6.07 10.87
N MET A 271 -2.90 -6.87 10.37
CA MET A 271 -1.85 -7.50 11.20
C MET A 271 -0.84 -6.46 11.69
N PRO A 272 -0.64 -6.27 13.02
CA PRO A 272 0.41 -5.41 13.55
C PRO A 272 1.81 -5.97 13.27
N LYS A 273 1.92 -7.31 13.24
CA LYS A 273 3.13 -8.08 13.01
C LYS A 273 2.78 -9.43 12.37
N ALA A 274 3.73 -10.03 11.68
CA ALA A 274 3.64 -11.40 11.17
C ALA A 274 5.04 -11.99 10.99
N ASP A 275 5.10 -13.33 10.99
CA ASP A 275 6.32 -14.06 10.65
C ASP A 275 6.59 -14.06 9.15
N PHE A 276 7.86 -14.12 8.79
CA PHE A 276 8.38 -14.25 7.44
C PHE A 276 9.56 -15.24 7.43
N ARG A 277 9.75 -15.97 6.32
CA ARG A 277 10.80 -17.02 6.23
C ARG A 277 10.69 -18.08 7.33
N GLY A 278 9.48 -18.58 7.58
CA GLY A 278 9.26 -19.60 8.62
C GLY A 278 9.63 -19.13 10.04
N GLY A 279 9.38 -17.86 10.34
CA GLY A 279 9.66 -17.25 11.65
C GLY A 279 11.09 -16.69 11.82
N LYS A 280 11.96 -16.81 10.81
CA LYS A 280 13.33 -16.24 10.89
C LYS A 280 13.36 -14.71 10.81
N THR A 281 12.30 -14.08 10.32
CA THR A 281 12.17 -12.63 10.20
C THR A 281 10.78 -12.19 10.63
N GLU A 282 10.66 -11.10 11.39
CA GLU A 282 9.39 -10.51 11.78
C GLU A 282 9.03 -9.36 10.81
N LEU A 283 7.84 -9.39 10.25
CA LEU A 283 7.23 -8.26 9.55
C LEU A 283 6.55 -7.35 10.58
N VAL A 284 6.86 -6.07 10.56
CA VAL A 284 6.25 -5.07 11.45
C VAL A 284 5.49 -4.04 10.63
N ASN A 285 4.19 -3.89 10.91
CA ASN A 285 3.32 -2.98 10.17
C ASN A 285 3.70 -1.51 10.43
N HIS A 286 3.74 -0.70 9.38
CA HIS A 286 4.03 0.73 9.47
C HIS A 286 2.80 1.57 9.89
N ASN A 287 1.61 0.99 9.90
CA ASN A 287 0.40 1.65 10.39
C ASN A 287 0.34 1.61 11.93
N ASN A 288 0.76 2.70 12.56
CA ASN A 288 0.76 2.81 14.02
C ASN A 288 -0.63 3.01 14.64
N LEU A 289 -1.68 3.14 13.82
CA LEU A 289 -3.07 3.25 14.29
C LEU A 289 -3.69 1.89 14.59
N LEU A 290 -3.09 0.79 14.12
CA LEU A 290 -3.54 -0.58 14.41
C LEU A 290 -3.46 -0.91 15.91
N PRO A 291 -4.27 -1.88 16.39
CA PRO A 291 -4.15 -2.39 17.77
C PRO A 291 -2.71 -2.84 18.09
N ARG A 292 -2.28 -2.61 19.33
CA ARG A 292 -0.93 -2.95 19.80
C ARG A 292 0.22 -2.24 19.08
N ARG A 293 -0.08 -1.18 18.31
CA ARG A 293 0.90 -0.27 17.71
C ARG A 293 1.01 1.02 18.54
N LYS A 294 1.84 1.98 18.08
CA LYS A 294 2.29 3.14 18.87
C LYS A 294 1.17 4.15 19.19
N TYR A 295 0.23 4.34 18.27
CA TYR A 295 -0.86 5.33 18.38
C TYR A 295 -2.23 4.70 18.07
N PRO A 296 -2.64 3.65 18.77
CA PRO A 296 -3.80 2.87 18.38
C PRO A 296 -5.05 3.73 18.33
N ALA A 297 -5.87 3.51 17.31
CA ALA A 297 -7.19 4.09 17.17
C ALA A 297 -8.23 2.96 17.20
N PRO A 298 -9.19 2.97 18.13
CA PRO A 298 -10.20 1.92 18.21
C PRO A 298 -10.92 1.71 16.89
N GLY A 299 -11.03 0.45 16.46
CA GLY A 299 -11.74 0.06 15.24
C GLY A 299 -10.93 0.17 13.94
N VAL A 300 -9.68 0.65 13.98
CA VAL A 300 -8.81 0.65 12.80
C VAL A 300 -8.38 -0.78 12.45
N ASP A 301 -8.66 -1.19 11.21
CA ASP A 301 -8.42 -2.51 10.66
C ASP A 301 -7.62 -2.51 9.34
N GLY A 302 -6.99 -1.40 9.00
CA GLY A 302 -6.13 -1.25 7.81
C GLY A 302 -5.90 0.22 7.50
N LEU A 303 -5.40 0.61 6.29
CA LEU A 303 -4.90 -0.19 5.19
C LEU A 303 -3.38 0.00 5.01
N LYS A 304 -2.96 1.20 4.49
CA LYS A 304 -1.58 1.39 4.03
C LYS A 304 -1.05 2.78 4.30
N THR A 305 0.19 2.85 4.78
CA THR A 305 0.97 4.10 4.92
C THR A 305 1.85 4.34 3.70
N GLY A 306 2.22 5.61 3.48
CA GLY A 306 3.17 6.01 2.45
C GLY A 306 4.09 7.11 2.95
N PHE A 307 5.32 7.14 2.43
CA PHE A 307 6.29 8.21 2.62
C PHE A 307 7.33 8.21 1.49
N ILE A 308 7.49 9.33 0.87
CA ILE A 308 8.68 9.79 0.14
C ILE A 308 8.83 11.29 0.45
N ASN A 309 9.99 11.88 0.24
CA ASN A 309 10.21 13.30 0.56
C ASN A 309 9.19 14.21 -0.15
N ARG A 310 8.85 13.92 -1.40
CA ARG A 310 7.88 14.72 -2.19
C ARG A 310 6.44 14.55 -1.73
N SER A 311 6.05 13.39 -1.19
CA SER A 311 4.67 13.15 -0.69
C SER A 311 4.45 13.65 0.73
N GLY A 312 5.50 13.72 1.55
CA GLY A 312 5.36 13.73 3.01
C GLY A 312 4.79 12.40 3.53
N TYR A 313 4.40 12.36 4.78
CA TYR A 313 3.78 11.18 5.38
C TYR A 313 2.29 11.12 5.05
N CYS A 314 1.88 9.99 4.48
CA CYS A 314 0.53 9.73 4.00
C CYS A 314 -0.04 8.45 4.62
N VAL A 315 -1.37 8.32 4.66
CA VAL A 315 -2.04 7.07 5.02
C VAL A 315 -3.44 6.98 4.41
N THR A 316 -3.79 5.78 3.96
CA THR A 316 -5.18 5.34 3.73
C THR A 316 -5.55 4.42 4.87
N VAL A 317 -6.63 4.72 5.59
CA VAL A 317 -7.09 3.99 6.78
C VAL A 317 -8.53 3.60 6.62
N THR A 318 -8.89 2.40 7.06
CA THR A 318 -10.26 1.99 7.31
C THR A 318 -10.47 1.77 8.81
N CYS A 319 -11.68 2.07 9.27
CA CYS A 319 -12.06 1.98 10.67
C CYS A 319 -13.52 1.56 10.80
N ILE A 320 -13.80 0.59 11.64
CA ILE A 320 -15.17 0.11 11.91
C ILE A 320 -15.48 0.23 13.39
N ARG A 321 -16.61 0.88 13.73
CA ARG A 321 -17.11 1.00 15.11
C ARG A 321 -18.62 0.82 15.10
N GLY A 322 -19.13 -0.07 15.95
CA GLY A 322 -20.57 -0.35 16.03
C GLY A 322 -21.16 -0.76 14.67
N GLY A 323 -20.43 -1.54 13.87
CA GLY A 323 -20.85 -1.97 12.54
C GLY A 323 -20.82 -0.88 11.46
N LYS A 324 -20.36 0.34 11.78
CA LYS A 324 -20.28 1.49 10.87
C LYS A 324 -18.84 1.72 10.44
N ARG A 325 -18.61 1.90 9.11
CA ARG A 325 -17.26 2.02 8.52
C ARG A 325 -16.95 3.42 8.02
N LEU A 326 -15.79 3.94 8.41
CA LEU A 326 -15.20 5.14 7.84
C LEU A 326 -13.93 4.80 7.06
N ILE A 327 -13.67 5.54 5.99
CA ILE A 327 -12.42 5.54 5.23
C ILE A 327 -11.81 6.93 5.33
N ALA A 328 -10.55 7.02 5.77
CA ALA A 328 -9.79 8.27 5.80
C ALA A 328 -8.55 8.18 4.93
N VAL A 329 -8.32 9.19 4.10
CA VAL A 329 -7.07 9.37 3.37
C VAL A 329 -6.51 10.73 3.72
N VAL A 330 -5.27 10.78 4.21
CA VAL A 330 -4.56 12.03 4.54
C VAL A 330 -3.15 12.01 3.98
N THR A 331 -2.70 13.17 3.51
CA THR A 331 -1.42 13.31 2.79
C THR A 331 -0.63 14.54 3.24
N GLY A 332 0.69 14.52 3.04
CA GLY A 332 1.52 15.72 3.12
C GLY A 332 1.98 16.10 4.53
N PHE A 333 1.91 15.21 5.52
CA PHE A 333 2.42 15.50 6.86
C PHE A 333 3.94 15.51 6.91
N ASP A 334 4.48 16.31 7.83
CA ASP A 334 5.91 16.44 8.13
C ASP A 334 6.49 15.24 8.89
N SER A 335 5.62 14.52 9.63
CA SER A 335 6.02 13.36 10.41
C SER A 335 4.93 12.28 10.46
N GLY A 336 5.37 11.02 10.59
CA GLY A 336 4.46 9.90 10.80
C GLY A 336 3.65 10.04 12.10
N LYS A 337 4.23 10.65 13.15
CA LYS A 337 3.53 10.93 14.42
C LYS A 337 2.36 11.90 14.20
N ASN A 338 2.59 13.03 13.54
CA ASN A 338 1.56 14.05 13.31
C ASN A 338 0.45 13.50 12.41
N ARG A 339 0.80 12.76 11.35
CA ARG A 339 -0.15 12.02 10.51
C ARG A 339 -1.04 11.09 11.33
N ASP A 340 -0.46 10.23 12.18
CA ASP A 340 -1.21 9.24 12.94
C ASP A 340 -2.10 9.87 14.01
N LEU A 341 -1.59 10.85 14.75
CA LEU A 341 -2.37 11.57 15.76
C LEU A 341 -3.54 12.34 15.12
N PHE A 342 -3.29 13.04 14.00
CA PHE A 342 -4.36 13.71 13.27
C PHE A 342 -5.40 12.71 12.75
N THR A 343 -4.98 11.63 12.10
CA THR A 343 -5.90 10.62 11.55
C THR A 343 -6.79 10.02 12.64
N ARG A 344 -6.23 9.73 13.83
CA ARG A 344 -7.01 9.26 14.98
C ARG A 344 -8.06 10.27 15.42
N SER A 345 -7.69 11.55 15.50
CA SER A 345 -8.61 12.64 15.87
C SER A 345 -9.68 12.84 14.80
N LEU A 346 -9.32 12.77 13.52
CA LEU A 346 -10.23 12.87 12.38
C LEU A 346 -11.28 11.73 12.40
N LEU A 347 -10.86 10.50 12.68
CA LEU A 347 -11.79 9.37 12.82
C LEU A 347 -12.77 9.60 13.99
N ASN A 348 -12.29 10.07 15.15
CA ASN A 348 -13.15 10.37 16.30
C ASN A 348 -14.17 11.47 15.96
N TRP A 349 -13.71 12.55 15.31
CA TRP A 349 -14.56 13.63 14.84
C TRP A 349 -15.60 13.12 13.83
N GLY A 350 -15.20 12.27 12.88
CA GLY A 350 -16.09 11.70 11.88
C GLY A 350 -17.18 10.82 12.48
N TYR A 351 -16.87 9.98 13.46
CA TYR A 351 -17.88 9.18 14.16
C TYR A 351 -18.85 10.04 14.99
N ALA A 352 -18.37 11.11 15.64
CA ALA A 352 -19.23 12.06 16.33
C ALA A 352 -20.19 12.75 15.34
N ARG A 353 -19.67 13.25 14.22
CA ARG A 353 -20.44 13.91 13.16
C ARG A 353 -21.47 13.00 12.49
N ARG A 354 -21.10 11.73 12.27
CA ARG A 354 -22.00 10.73 11.69
C ARG A 354 -23.23 10.45 12.54
N ASN A 355 -23.06 10.45 13.87
CA ASN A 355 -24.11 10.14 14.83
C ASN A 355 -25.04 11.33 15.10
N ASP A 356 -24.63 12.54 14.75
CA ASP A 356 -25.39 13.78 14.90
C ASP A 356 -25.42 14.57 13.58
N PRO A 357 -26.42 14.32 12.72
CA PRO A 357 -26.61 15.10 11.49
C PRO A 357 -26.84 16.60 11.73
N ALA A 358 -27.35 16.99 12.89
CA ALA A 358 -27.52 18.39 13.27
C ALA A 358 -26.17 19.05 13.59
N ALA A 359 -25.16 18.30 14.05
CA ALA A 359 -23.79 18.80 14.20
C ALA A 359 -23.17 19.24 12.84
N ALA A 360 -23.75 18.83 11.73
CA ALA A 360 -23.40 19.35 10.41
C ALA A 360 -23.68 20.84 10.25
N ASN A 361 -24.62 21.39 10.98
CA ASN A 361 -25.09 22.79 10.95
C ASN A 361 -24.68 23.59 12.20
N LEU A 362 -24.10 22.98 13.21
CA LEU A 362 -23.66 23.71 14.40
C LEU A 362 -22.41 24.53 14.09
N LYS A 363 -22.59 25.82 13.84
CA LYS A 363 -21.63 26.85 14.21
C LYS A 363 -21.22 26.56 15.65
N THR A 364 -20.03 26.00 15.84
CA THR A 364 -19.24 25.94 17.07
C THR A 364 -20.03 26.07 18.38
N ALA A 365 -20.68 25.03 18.83
CA ALA A 365 -20.99 24.90 20.25
C ALA A 365 -19.65 24.55 20.92
N GLN A 366 -19.14 25.51 21.70
CA GLN A 366 -17.89 25.41 22.45
C GLN A 366 -17.89 24.13 23.28
N ILE A 367 -17.14 23.13 22.87
CA ILE A 367 -16.72 22.04 23.74
C ILE A 367 -15.68 22.66 24.69
N LYS A 368 -16.17 23.12 25.87
CA LYS A 368 -15.28 23.55 26.97
C LYS A 368 -14.29 22.41 27.22
N PRO A 369 -12.97 22.64 27.14
CA PRO A 369 -12.02 21.62 27.49
C PRO A 369 -12.28 21.17 28.94
N ARG A 370 -12.49 19.87 29.12
CA ARG A 370 -12.59 19.27 30.44
C ARG A 370 -11.34 19.62 31.21
N PRO A 371 -11.39 20.27 32.39
CA PRO A 371 -10.23 20.66 33.12
C PRO A 371 -9.41 19.40 33.44
N VAL A 372 -8.16 19.38 32.96
CA VAL A 372 -7.20 18.37 33.35
C VAL A 372 -6.93 18.59 34.83
N SER A 373 -7.41 17.72 35.69
CA SER A 373 -7.08 17.74 37.11
C SER A 373 -5.58 17.58 37.25
N ARG A 374 -4.94 18.70 37.58
CA ARG A 374 -3.52 18.79 37.87
C ARG A 374 -3.28 18.18 39.25
N GLN A 375 -3.14 16.86 39.34
CA GLN A 375 -2.55 16.25 40.53
C GLN A 375 -1.10 16.69 40.60
N VAL A 376 -0.88 17.75 41.37
CA VAL A 376 0.44 18.20 41.79
C VAL A 376 1.02 17.13 42.70
N ARG A 377 1.86 16.23 42.17
CA ARG A 377 2.76 15.45 43.01
C ARG A 377 3.76 16.41 43.64
N LYS A 378 3.58 16.68 44.95
CA LYS A 378 4.60 17.31 45.79
C LYS A 378 5.85 16.40 45.80
N THR A 379 6.84 16.72 44.99
CA THR A 379 8.17 16.15 45.12
C THR A 379 8.85 16.82 46.32
N ALA A 380 9.08 16.04 47.37
CA ALA A 380 9.87 16.45 48.52
C ALA A 380 11.29 16.83 48.05
N ALA A 381 11.69 18.06 48.43
CA ALA A 381 13.02 18.61 48.19
C ALA A 381 14.09 17.72 48.90
N ARG A 382 14.91 17.06 48.12
CA ARG A 382 16.15 16.42 48.64
C ARG A 382 17.22 17.49 48.78
N LYS A 383 17.69 17.71 50.04
CA LYS A 383 18.86 18.54 50.37
C LYS A 383 20.12 18.03 49.63
N PRO A 384 20.98 18.89 49.13
CA PRO A 384 22.22 18.48 48.50
C PRO A 384 23.23 17.98 49.54
N ALA A 385 23.83 16.82 49.35
CA ALA A 385 24.89 16.26 50.13
C ALA A 385 26.21 16.96 49.84
N ALA A 386 26.93 17.40 50.92
CA ALA A 386 28.21 18.08 50.87
C ALA A 386 29.30 17.17 50.25
N LYS A 387 30.06 17.75 49.32
CA LYS A 387 31.29 17.15 48.77
C LYS A 387 32.39 17.14 49.85
N LYS A 388 32.82 15.96 50.30
CA LYS A 388 34.06 15.76 51.00
C LYS A 388 35.21 15.63 49.98
N THR A 389 36.06 16.63 49.97
CA THR A 389 37.39 16.63 49.32
C THR A 389 38.33 15.70 50.05
N ALA A 390 38.79 14.63 49.45
CA ALA A 390 39.86 13.80 49.92
C ALA A 390 41.19 14.21 49.26
N ALA A 391 42.09 14.72 50.05
CA ALA A 391 43.45 15.06 49.66
C ALA A 391 44.26 13.79 49.38
N ARG A 392 44.88 13.76 48.20
CA ARG A 392 45.81 12.69 47.77
C ARG A 392 47.22 13.04 48.25
N LYS A 393 47.68 12.34 49.32
CA LYS A 393 49.08 12.36 49.76
C LYS A 393 49.92 11.49 48.81
N LYS A 394 50.96 12.09 48.20
CA LYS A 394 52.09 11.42 47.54
C LYS A 394 52.97 10.77 48.63
N ARG A 395 53.38 9.54 48.41
CA ARG A 395 54.66 8.98 48.90
C ARG A 395 55.12 7.88 47.94
N LYS A 396 56.30 8.12 47.46
CA LYS A 396 57.44 7.33 47.06
C LYS A 396 57.18 6.03 46.32
#